data_68bd3069312433f4506924c75538f8fa
#
_entry.id   68bd3069312433f4506924c75538f8fa
#
_cell.length_a   1.000
_cell.length_b   1.000
_cell.length_c   1.000
_cell.angle_alpha   90.00
_cell.angle_beta   90.00
_cell.angle_gamma   90.00
#
_symmetry.space_group_name_H-M   'P 1'
#
loop_
_entity.id
_entity.type
_entity.pdbx_description
1 polymer ?
#
loop_
_entity_poly.entity_id
_entity_poly.type
_entity_poly.pdbx_seq_one_letter_code
_entity_poly.pdbx_strand_id
1 'polypeptide(L)'
;MNKVSLLAASVAIALTGCGGSDGGSNSANDGVVITGFDGYFKHAVVFEDTNNNGQWDTQETFLGLTDEKGQLTLAAKPEKTLALQTLVPNGAKQKQLIALDAKKYAGTYTVDMDHPSQAMAHEIVFRAPSSSNVISPITDLVAIEMAKDPAISEE
;
A
#
# COMPACT_ATOMS: atom_id res chain seq x y z
N MET A 1 -36.70 10.33 63.25
CA MET A 1 -37.16 11.49 62.42
C MET A 1 -36.40 11.46 61.11
N ASN A 2 -37.00 10.85 60.16
CA ASN A 2 -37.49 11.38 58.87
C ASN A 2 -36.47 12.18 58.06
N LYS A 3 -36.03 11.69 56.93
CA LYS A 3 -36.67 12.09 55.68
C LYS A 3 -36.15 11.24 54.51
N VAL A 4 -37.11 10.64 53.84
CA VAL A 4 -36.97 10.01 52.48
C VAL A 4 -36.81 11.10 51.48
N SER A 5 -35.86 10.94 50.56
CA SER A 5 -35.82 11.71 49.32
C SER A 5 -35.68 10.76 48.14
N LEU A 6 -36.77 10.59 47.42
CA LEU A 6 -36.82 10.00 46.10
C LEU A 6 -36.05 10.91 45.12
N LEU A 7 -35.17 10.33 44.39
CA LEU A 7 -34.65 10.95 43.15
C LEU A 7 -35.04 10.09 41.96
N ALA A 8 -35.90 10.66 41.17
CA ALA A 8 -36.37 10.11 39.90
C ALA A 8 -35.24 10.04 38.89
N ALA A 9 -35.01 8.87 38.32
CA ALA A 9 -34.14 8.67 37.20
C ALA A 9 -34.90 9.00 35.92
N SER A 10 -34.54 10.09 35.28
CA SER A 10 -34.97 10.40 33.92
C SER A 10 -34.01 9.78 32.90
N VAL A 11 -34.49 8.75 32.22
CA VAL A 11 -33.85 8.19 31.05
C VAL A 11 -34.17 9.07 29.87
N ALA A 12 -33.19 9.81 29.37
CA ALA A 12 -33.28 10.51 28.10
C ALA A 12 -32.70 9.61 27.01
N ILE A 13 -33.58 9.02 26.21
CA ILE A 13 -33.20 8.36 24.96
C ILE A 13 -33.10 9.44 23.90
N ALA A 14 -31.88 9.82 23.54
CA ALA A 14 -31.63 10.64 22.37
C ALA A 14 -31.43 9.74 21.16
N LEU A 15 -32.47 9.57 20.36
CA LEU A 15 -32.34 9.18 18.96
C LEU A 15 -31.78 10.38 18.20
N THR A 16 -30.53 10.37 17.82
CA THR A 16 -30.03 11.27 16.82
C THR A 16 -29.91 10.52 15.52
N GLY A 17 -30.71 11.00 14.58
CA GLY A 17 -30.79 10.52 13.22
C GLY A 17 -29.53 10.70 12.43
N CYS A 18 -29.42 9.86 11.45
CA CYS A 18 -28.53 9.89 10.32
C CYS A 18 -28.58 11.27 9.63
N GLY A 19 -27.43 11.83 9.34
CA GLY A 19 -27.35 12.96 8.41
C GLY A 19 -26.13 13.85 8.65
N GLY A 20 -25.22 13.91 7.66
CA GLY A 20 -24.35 15.05 7.47
C GLY A 20 -22.89 14.81 7.79
N SER A 21 -22.12 14.80 6.73
CA SER A 21 -20.68 15.05 6.68
C SER A 21 -20.28 16.17 7.62
N ASP A 22 -19.30 15.94 8.46
CA ASP A 22 -18.25 16.92 8.69
C ASP A 22 -17.11 16.34 9.51
N GLY A 23 -15.91 16.69 9.09
CA GLY A 23 -14.65 16.23 9.55
C GLY A 23 -14.43 16.38 11.04
N GLY A 24 -14.30 15.28 11.68
CA GLY A 24 -13.68 15.16 12.99
C GLY A 24 -12.44 14.32 12.86
N SER A 25 -11.29 14.98 12.79
CA SER A 25 -9.98 14.35 12.80
C SER A 25 -9.76 13.62 14.11
N ASN A 26 -10.14 12.36 14.17
CA ASN A 26 -9.50 11.42 15.06
C ASN A 26 -8.36 10.78 14.29
N SER A 27 -7.17 11.31 14.47
CA SER A 27 -5.92 10.69 14.05
C SER A 27 -5.67 9.44 14.90
N ALA A 28 -6.44 8.39 14.66
CA ALA A 28 -5.87 7.06 14.71
C ALA A 28 -4.91 7.03 13.50
N ASN A 29 -3.67 6.56 13.68
CA ASN A 29 -2.74 6.32 12.60
C ASN A 29 -3.31 5.20 11.71
N ASP A 30 -4.32 5.51 10.93
CA ASP A 30 -4.79 4.67 9.85
C ASP A 30 -3.72 4.76 8.77
N GLY A 31 -2.85 3.74 8.74
CA GLY A 31 -1.77 3.66 7.76
C GLY A 31 -2.32 3.76 6.34
N VAL A 32 -1.51 4.28 5.44
CA VAL A 32 -1.86 4.36 4.02
C VAL A 32 -1.78 2.95 3.43
N VAL A 33 -2.88 2.45 2.89
CA VAL A 33 -2.91 1.15 2.20
C VAL A 33 -2.58 1.37 0.74
N ILE A 34 -1.47 0.79 0.29
CA ILE A 34 -1.09 0.72 -1.12
C ILE A 34 -1.59 -0.61 -1.67
N THR A 35 -2.27 -0.57 -2.81
CA THR A 35 -2.80 -1.76 -3.48
C THR A 35 -2.13 -1.92 -4.85
N GLY A 36 -1.47 -3.05 -5.06
CA GLY A 36 -1.02 -3.49 -6.39
C GLY A 36 -2.19 -4.17 -7.11
N PHE A 37 -2.58 -3.65 -8.26
CA PHE A 37 -3.75 -4.09 -9.02
C PHE A 37 -3.36 -4.57 -10.41
N ASP A 38 -3.14 -5.85 -10.53
CA ASP A 38 -3.09 -6.68 -11.75
C ASP A 38 -2.91 -8.14 -11.31
N GLY A 39 -3.96 -8.75 -10.68
CA GLY A 39 -3.93 -10.15 -10.25
C GLY A 39 -3.45 -10.40 -8.80
N TYR A 40 -3.48 -9.41 -7.90
CA TYR A 40 -3.14 -9.60 -6.46
C TYR A 40 -1.81 -10.31 -6.21
N PHE A 41 -0.72 -9.64 -6.51
CA PHE A 41 0.62 -10.19 -6.27
C PHE A 41 0.96 -10.22 -4.78
N LYS A 42 1.09 -11.44 -4.22
CA LYS A 42 1.63 -11.65 -2.88
C LYS A 42 3.15 -11.60 -2.93
N HIS A 43 3.76 -10.93 -1.96
CA HIS A 43 5.22 -10.75 -1.84
C HIS A 43 5.88 -10.02 -3.01
N ALA A 44 5.15 -9.12 -3.68
CA ALA A 44 5.79 -8.16 -4.56
C ALA A 44 6.47 -7.07 -3.73
N VAL A 45 7.62 -6.61 -4.19
CA VAL A 45 8.37 -5.50 -3.56
C VAL A 45 7.66 -4.20 -3.88
N VAL A 46 7.37 -3.39 -2.86
CA VAL A 46 6.95 -1.99 -3.01
C VAL A 46 8.10 -1.10 -2.59
N PHE A 47 8.43 -0.11 -3.40
CA PHE A 47 9.56 0.79 -3.19
C PHE A 47 9.28 2.19 -3.73
N GLU A 48 10.11 3.16 -3.35
CA GLU A 48 10.14 4.49 -3.95
C GLU A 48 11.12 4.50 -5.11
N ASP A 49 10.61 4.62 -6.34
CA ASP A 49 11.42 4.75 -7.58
C ASP A 49 11.93 6.19 -7.71
N THR A 50 13.06 6.46 -7.08
CA THR A 50 13.62 7.80 -6.99
C THR A 50 14.36 8.26 -8.24
N ASN A 51 14.82 7.32 -9.05
CA ASN A 51 15.52 7.57 -10.31
C ASN A 51 14.62 7.39 -11.55
N ASN A 52 13.35 7.00 -11.35
CA ASN A 52 12.34 6.77 -12.38
C ASN A 52 12.74 5.73 -13.45
N ASN A 53 13.59 4.76 -13.09
CA ASN A 53 14.02 3.71 -14.00
C ASN A 53 13.05 2.48 -13.99
N GLY A 54 12.11 2.43 -13.05
CA GLY A 54 11.18 1.34 -12.89
C GLY A 54 11.81 0.04 -12.37
N GLN A 55 12.99 0.10 -11.78
CA GLN A 55 13.68 -1.08 -11.24
C GLN A 55 14.04 -0.83 -9.79
N TRP A 56 13.73 -1.78 -8.92
CA TRP A 56 14.16 -1.67 -7.53
C TRP A 56 15.67 -1.81 -7.40
N ASP A 57 16.32 -0.71 -7.07
CA ASP A 57 17.76 -0.63 -6.87
C ASP A 57 18.13 -0.64 -5.38
N THR A 58 19.35 -1.01 -5.06
CA THR A 58 19.82 -1.11 -3.66
C THR A 58 19.88 0.22 -2.93
N GLN A 59 19.85 1.34 -3.66
CA GLN A 59 19.87 2.69 -3.11
C GLN A 59 18.48 3.27 -2.91
N GLU A 60 17.45 2.57 -3.38
CA GLU A 60 16.07 3.01 -3.26
C GLU A 60 15.42 2.53 -1.98
N THR A 61 14.40 3.26 -1.53
CA THR A 61 13.70 2.96 -0.30
C THR A 61 12.80 1.74 -0.48
N PHE A 62 13.18 0.62 0.12
CA PHE A 62 12.30 -0.54 0.25
C PHE A 62 11.22 -0.24 1.29
N LEU A 63 9.96 -0.26 0.89
CA LEU A 63 8.80 0.03 1.74
C LEU A 63 8.22 -1.25 2.36
N GLY A 64 8.27 -2.37 1.65
CA GLY A 64 7.77 -3.64 2.13
C GLY A 64 7.36 -4.61 1.02
N LEU A 65 6.71 -5.68 1.44
CA LEU A 65 6.13 -6.68 0.55
C LEU A 65 4.60 -6.64 0.64
N THR A 66 3.94 -6.85 -0.48
CA THR A 66 2.49 -7.01 -0.52
C THR A 66 2.02 -8.29 0.16
N ASP A 67 0.83 -8.25 0.72
CA ASP A 67 0.13 -9.40 1.30
C ASP A 67 -0.62 -10.25 0.25
N GLU A 68 -1.46 -11.18 0.70
CA GLU A 68 -2.28 -12.05 -0.16
C GLU A 68 -3.35 -11.32 -0.97
N LYS A 69 -3.64 -10.07 -0.61
CA LYS A 69 -4.58 -9.19 -1.30
C LYS A 69 -3.87 -8.18 -2.22
N GLY A 70 -2.55 -8.33 -2.41
CA GLY A 70 -1.75 -7.37 -3.14
C GLY A 70 -1.59 -6.03 -2.41
N GLN A 71 -1.77 -5.99 -1.08
CA GLN A 71 -1.78 -4.76 -0.30
C GLN A 71 -0.56 -4.63 0.60
N LEU A 72 -0.13 -3.40 0.81
CA LEU A 72 0.88 -3.01 1.80
C LEU A 72 0.38 -1.79 2.58
N THR A 73 0.34 -1.90 3.90
CA THR A 73 0.01 -0.77 4.77
C THR A 73 1.27 -0.05 5.21
N LEU A 74 1.33 1.24 4.95
CA LEU A 74 2.43 2.13 5.31
C LEU A 74 2.01 3.06 6.44
N ALA A 75 2.95 3.43 7.32
CA ALA A 75 2.69 4.37 8.40
C ALA A 75 2.44 5.81 7.91
N ALA A 76 2.98 6.16 6.74
CA ALA A 76 2.81 7.46 6.11
C ALA A 76 2.79 7.31 4.59
N LYS A 77 2.20 8.30 3.92
CA LYS A 77 2.17 8.34 2.46
C LYS A 77 3.58 8.64 1.92
N PRO A 78 4.07 7.87 0.93
CA PRO A 78 5.34 8.15 0.25
C PRO A 78 5.29 9.48 -0.51
N GLU A 79 6.44 10.14 -0.63
CA GLU A 79 6.56 11.42 -1.33
C GLU A 79 7.07 11.28 -2.77
N LYS A 80 7.58 10.11 -3.12
CA LYS A 80 8.18 9.82 -4.43
C LYS A 80 7.29 8.89 -5.24
N THR A 81 7.57 8.77 -6.53
CA THR A 81 6.96 7.77 -7.40
C THR A 81 7.01 6.40 -6.71
N LEU A 82 5.86 5.78 -6.58
CA LEU A 82 5.77 4.42 -6.07
C LEU A 82 6.00 3.42 -7.20
N ALA A 83 6.64 2.32 -6.87
CA ALA A 83 6.70 1.19 -7.78
C ALA A 83 6.49 -0.13 -7.04
N LEU A 84 5.94 -1.09 -7.78
CA LEU A 84 5.80 -2.48 -7.38
C LEU A 84 6.59 -3.33 -8.36
N GLN A 85 7.46 -4.20 -7.84
CA GLN A 85 8.22 -5.16 -8.66
C GLN A 85 8.01 -6.58 -8.17
N THR A 86 7.64 -7.48 -9.07
CA THR A 86 7.53 -8.90 -8.77
C THR A 86 8.90 -9.57 -8.69
N LEU A 87 9.00 -10.62 -7.90
CA LEU A 87 10.21 -11.40 -7.66
C LEU A 87 10.07 -12.78 -8.30
N VAL A 88 10.94 -13.12 -9.22
CA VAL A 88 11.01 -14.50 -9.74
C VAL A 88 11.92 -15.37 -8.88
N PRO A 89 11.62 -16.67 -8.72
CA PRO A 89 12.50 -17.58 -7.99
C PRO A 89 13.92 -17.59 -8.56
N ASN A 90 14.92 -17.47 -7.69
CA ASN A 90 16.35 -17.39 -8.02
C ASN A 90 16.76 -16.16 -8.85
N GLY A 91 15.85 -15.20 -9.06
CA GLY A 91 16.11 -13.96 -9.78
C GLY A 91 17.03 -13.00 -9.02
N ALA A 92 17.50 -11.97 -9.73
CA ALA A 92 18.40 -10.97 -9.16
C ALA A 92 17.72 -10.17 -8.03
N LYS A 93 16.47 -9.77 -8.22
CA LYS A 93 15.72 -8.99 -7.23
C LYS A 93 15.31 -9.82 -6.01
N GLN A 94 15.05 -11.12 -6.17
CA GLN A 94 14.89 -12.01 -5.02
C GLN A 94 16.18 -12.10 -4.19
N LYS A 95 17.33 -12.24 -4.84
CA LYS A 95 18.63 -12.27 -4.15
C LYS A 95 18.91 -10.95 -3.44
N GLN A 96 18.54 -9.82 -4.05
CA GLN A 96 18.63 -8.49 -3.44
C GLN A 96 17.75 -8.41 -2.18
N LEU A 97 16.52 -8.91 -2.21
CA LEU A 97 15.63 -8.96 -1.05
C LEU A 97 16.22 -9.82 0.08
N ILE A 98 16.70 -11.02 -0.26
CA ILE A 98 17.32 -11.93 0.72
C ILE A 98 18.57 -11.29 1.36
N ALA A 99 19.31 -10.48 0.61
CA ALA A 99 20.48 -9.76 1.13
C ALA A 99 20.13 -8.70 2.18
N LEU A 100 18.90 -8.16 2.20
CA LEU A 100 18.45 -7.24 3.26
C LEU A 100 18.31 -7.96 4.61
N ASP A 101 17.71 -9.15 4.62
CA ASP A 101 17.55 -10.00 5.81
C ASP A 101 17.31 -11.43 5.36
N ALA A 102 18.38 -12.22 5.38
CA ALA A 102 18.32 -13.62 4.95
C ALA A 102 17.43 -14.49 5.84
N LYS A 103 17.27 -14.16 7.12
CA LYS A 103 16.40 -14.93 8.03
C LYS A 103 14.93 -14.65 7.73
N LYS A 104 14.61 -13.43 7.38
CA LYS A 104 13.23 -12.98 7.13
C LYS A 104 12.74 -13.37 5.73
N TYR A 105 13.61 -13.25 4.73
CA TYR A 105 13.23 -13.32 3.33
C TYR A 105 13.72 -14.58 2.58
N ALA A 106 14.34 -15.54 3.28
CA ALA A 106 14.77 -16.80 2.66
C ALA A 106 13.58 -17.49 1.97
N GLY A 107 13.73 -17.82 0.68
CA GLY A 107 12.70 -18.50 -0.10
C GLY A 107 11.51 -17.63 -0.53
N THR A 108 11.50 -16.35 -0.18
CA THR A 108 10.42 -15.43 -0.59
C THR A 108 10.51 -15.13 -2.08
N TYR A 109 9.42 -15.25 -2.80
CA TYR A 109 9.21 -14.82 -4.18
C TYR A 109 7.77 -14.42 -4.38
N THR A 110 7.47 -13.71 -5.47
CA THR A 110 6.11 -13.25 -5.75
C THR A 110 5.24 -14.39 -6.24
N VAL A 111 4.04 -14.46 -5.70
CA VAL A 111 2.98 -15.38 -6.11
C VAL A 111 1.83 -14.55 -6.68
N ASP A 112 1.44 -14.87 -7.91
CA ASP A 112 0.19 -14.41 -8.49
C ASP A 112 -0.96 -15.19 -7.85
N MET A 113 -1.82 -14.51 -7.12
CA MET A 113 -2.91 -15.15 -6.37
C MET A 113 -4.05 -15.64 -7.26
N ASP A 114 -4.10 -15.22 -8.53
CA ASP A 114 -5.00 -15.80 -9.53
C ASP A 114 -4.44 -17.13 -10.05
N HIS A 115 -3.12 -17.34 -9.95
CA HIS A 115 -2.43 -18.56 -10.35
C HIS A 115 -1.45 -19.05 -9.27
N PRO A 116 -1.89 -19.33 -8.03
CA PRO A 116 -1.01 -19.52 -6.86
C PRO A 116 -0.12 -20.76 -6.95
N SER A 117 -0.39 -21.68 -7.85
CA SER A 117 0.43 -22.89 -8.07
C SER A 117 1.60 -22.66 -9.06
N GLN A 118 1.69 -21.49 -9.69
CA GLN A 118 2.70 -21.19 -10.69
C GLN A 118 3.60 -20.06 -10.19
N ALA A 119 4.91 -20.27 -10.25
CA ALA A 119 5.86 -19.20 -10.02
C ALA A 119 5.85 -18.22 -11.18
N MET A 120 6.11 -16.93 -10.88
CA MET A 120 6.29 -15.91 -11.90
C MET A 120 7.44 -16.29 -12.83
N ALA A 121 7.20 -16.26 -14.13
CA ALA A 121 8.23 -16.55 -15.14
C ALA A 121 9.11 -15.32 -15.46
N HIS A 122 8.56 -14.14 -15.27
CA HIS A 122 9.20 -12.85 -15.57
C HIS A 122 8.97 -11.86 -14.45
N GLU A 123 9.91 -10.93 -14.27
CA GLU A 123 9.72 -9.77 -13.40
C GLU A 123 8.80 -8.77 -14.11
N ILE A 124 7.81 -8.28 -13.39
CA ILE A 124 6.87 -7.25 -13.82
C ILE A 124 7.07 -6.05 -12.91
N VAL A 125 7.04 -4.86 -13.48
CA VAL A 125 7.12 -3.60 -12.74
C VAL A 125 5.96 -2.71 -13.15
N PHE A 126 5.30 -2.13 -12.17
CA PHE A 126 4.34 -1.06 -12.34
C PHE A 126 4.68 0.11 -11.42
N ARG A 127 4.48 1.33 -11.91
CA ARG A 127 4.67 2.57 -11.17
C ARG A 127 3.35 3.26 -10.91
N ALA A 128 3.36 4.15 -9.95
CA ALA A 128 2.25 5.04 -9.68
C ALA A 128 2.77 6.39 -9.16
N PRO A 129 2.14 7.50 -9.51
CA PRO A 129 2.40 8.78 -8.87
C PRO A 129 2.28 8.68 -7.35
N SER A 130 3.01 9.52 -6.62
CA SER A 130 2.98 9.52 -5.14
C SER A 130 1.60 9.83 -4.55
N SER A 131 0.74 10.50 -5.29
CA SER A 131 -0.66 10.76 -4.91
C SER A 131 -1.52 9.50 -4.95
N SER A 132 -1.18 8.52 -5.79
CA SER A 132 -1.97 7.30 -5.96
C SER A 132 -1.72 6.29 -4.82
N ASN A 133 -2.80 5.64 -4.38
CA ASN A 133 -2.73 4.48 -3.49
C ASN A 133 -2.86 3.16 -4.25
N VAL A 134 -2.97 3.21 -5.58
CA VAL A 134 -3.08 2.04 -6.45
C VAL A 134 -1.89 2.03 -7.41
N ILE A 135 -1.24 0.88 -7.51
CA ILE A 135 -0.18 0.62 -8.48
C ILE A 135 -0.72 -0.38 -9.49
N SER A 136 -0.79 0.00 -10.76
CA SER A 136 -1.42 -0.79 -11.82
C SER A 136 -0.79 -0.46 -13.19
N PRO A 137 -1.09 -1.23 -14.23
CA PRO A 137 -0.67 -0.88 -15.59
C PRO A 137 -1.12 0.52 -16.03
N ILE A 138 -2.29 0.99 -15.57
CA ILE A 138 -2.82 2.31 -15.91
C ILE A 138 -2.02 3.40 -15.19
N THR A 139 -1.76 3.23 -13.88
CA THR A 139 -0.96 4.20 -13.13
C THR A 139 0.50 4.21 -13.59
N ASP A 140 1.02 3.11 -14.12
CA ASP A 140 2.35 3.05 -14.72
C ASP A 140 2.45 3.96 -15.96
N LEU A 141 1.44 3.94 -16.82
CA LEU A 141 1.38 4.86 -17.97
C LEU A 141 1.35 6.32 -17.52
N VAL A 142 0.55 6.65 -16.51
CA VAL A 142 0.49 8.01 -15.95
C VAL A 142 1.85 8.42 -15.39
N ALA A 143 2.49 7.58 -14.59
CA ALA A 143 3.81 7.87 -14.01
C ALA A 143 4.89 8.06 -15.08
N ILE A 144 4.85 7.28 -16.16
CA ILE A 144 5.76 7.44 -17.31
C ILE A 144 5.55 8.77 -18.00
N GLU A 145 4.31 9.17 -18.27
CA GLU A 145 4.02 10.43 -18.94
C GLU A 145 4.40 11.64 -18.08
N MET A 146 4.12 11.59 -16.77
CA MET A 146 4.55 12.64 -15.82
C MET A 146 6.07 12.77 -15.75
N ALA A 147 6.80 11.66 -15.83
CA ALA A 147 8.26 11.69 -15.85
C ALA A 147 8.83 12.32 -17.14
N LYS A 148 8.11 12.23 -18.27
CA LYS A 148 8.50 12.84 -19.55
C LYS A 148 8.15 14.32 -19.63
N ASP A 149 7.02 14.71 -19.06
CA ASP A 149 6.50 16.08 -19.07
C ASP A 149 6.13 16.52 -17.65
N PRO A 150 7.05 17.23 -16.97
CA PRO A 150 6.80 17.74 -15.62
C PRO A 150 5.66 18.77 -15.52
N ALA A 151 5.12 19.24 -16.66
CA ALA A 151 3.96 20.13 -16.68
C ALA A 151 2.64 19.37 -16.52
N ILE A 152 2.66 18.04 -16.68
CA ILE A 152 1.49 17.19 -16.39
C ILE A 152 1.42 17.06 -14.86
N SER A 153 0.47 17.74 -14.24
CA SER A 153 0.17 17.60 -12.80
C SER A 153 -0.94 16.57 -12.60
N GLU A 154 -0.94 16.01 -11.38
CA GLU A 154 -2.05 15.18 -10.90
C GLU A 154 -3.24 16.11 -10.57
N GLU A 155 -4.23 16.23 -11.48
CA GLU A 155 -5.54 16.85 -11.21
C GLU A 155 -6.58 15.78 -10.91
#